data_7eff02f0df00c8337850a51e1723b55a
#
_entry.id   7eff02f0df00c8337850a51e1723b55a
#
_cell.length_a   1.000
_cell.length_b   1.000
_cell.length_c   1.000
_cell.angle_alpha   90.00
_cell.angle_beta   90.00
_cell.angle_gamma   90.00
#
_symmetry.space_group_name_H-M   'P 1'
#
loop_
_entity.id
_entity.type
_entity.pdbx_description
1 polymer ?
#
loop_
_entity_poly.entity_id
_entity_poly.type
_entity_poly.pdbx_seq_one_letter_code
_entity_poly.pdbx_strand_id
1 'polypeptide(L)'
;MKKLTALCITCFIFFLSSSLLFGQQNNRGDYKIVGYVAGWHDWSTGMIDAQKLTHINYAFADIIDGKVASYLDNDNYNFRMLDSLKTDNPDLKILISVGGWSRSKFFSDAALTEKSRELFAESAVDFMKKYKLDGVDLDWEYPGLSGDGNVYRTVDKQNFTLMLKTLREHLDRQTELDGRDENPYLLTIATGASKNYLEHTEMHKAHQYLDFINIMTYDFHTGGSPVAGHHSNLYPSQSIHFTGPSADQSVQWHIDAGIPSEKLVLGVPFYGRSWSGVRPEDNGLYQWTGGDERGSAGFDRLKDELINKNGFTRYWDDEAKAPYLWNPDTQTIFVYDDEESLQIKTDYIKARGLGGAMFWEYSSNLGEELLNVLYDGLND
;
A
#
# COMPACT_ATOMS: atom_id res chain seq x y z
N MET A 1 -24.90 85.50 32.00
CA MET A 1 -23.72 84.76 32.29
C MET A 1 -24.15 83.35 32.66
N LYS A 2 -24.18 82.41 31.71
CA LYS A 2 -24.60 81.01 31.94
C LYS A 2 -23.32 80.12 31.96
N LYS A 3 -23.06 79.47 33.06
CA LYS A 3 -21.99 78.49 33.17
C LYS A 3 -22.49 77.17 32.61
N LEU A 4 -21.76 76.64 31.62
CA LEU A 4 -21.94 75.30 31.10
C LEU A 4 -21.07 74.33 31.94
N THR A 5 -21.70 73.35 32.53
CA THR A 5 -21.09 72.27 33.25
C THR A 5 -20.88 71.09 32.26
N ALA A 6 -19.62 70.71 32.03
CA ALA A 6 -19.29 69.56 31.19
C ALA A 6 -19.35 68.27 32.01
N LEU A 7 -20.12 67.29 31.57
CA LEU A 7 -20.25 65.98 32.15
C LEU A 7 -19.28 65.04 31.41
N CYS A 8 -18.20 64.61 32.10
CA CYS A 8 -17.31 63.54 31.58
C CYS A 8 -17.96 62.17 31.77
N ILE A 9 -18.32 61.53 30.67
CA ILE A 9 -18.73 60.12 30.66
C ILE A 9 -17.47 59.31 30.40
N THR A 10 -17.00 58.58 31.41
CA THR A 10 -15.89 57.62 31.30
C THR A 10 -16.47 56.28 30.84
N CYS A 11 -16.26 55.96 29.55
CA CYS A 11 -16.58 54.60 29.03
C CYS A 11 -15.49 53.62 29.48
N PHE A 12 -15.87 52.71 30.37
CA PHE A 12 -15.08 51.51 30.67
C PHE A 12 -15.29 50.50 29.53
N ILE A 13 -14.28 50.32 28.67
CA ILE A 13 -14.25 49.26 27.67
C ILE A 13 -13.71 48.01 28.38
N PHE A 14 -14.58 47.05 28.65
CA PHE A 14 -14.22 45.70 29.03
C PHE A 14 -13.65 44.96 27.79
N PHE A 15 -12.34 44.77 27.74
CA PHE A 15 -11.72 43.83 26.86
C PHE A 15 -11.99 42.40 27.39
N LEU A 16 -12.97 41.71 26.81
CA LEU A 16 -13.08 40.27 26.91
C LEU A 16 -11.96 39.67 26.04
N SER A 17 -10.85 39.24 26.67
CA SER A 17 -9.88 38.36 26.05
C SER A 17 -10.52 36.97 25.90
N SER A 18 -11.15 36.69 24.77
CA SER A 18 -11.46 35.36 24.33
C SER A 18 -10.10 34.71 23.94
N SER A 19 -9.53 33.93 24.86
CA SER A 19 -8.48 32.97 24.52
C SER A 19 -9.10 31.95 23.56
N LEU A 20 -8.89 32.17 22.26
CA LEU A 20 -9.03 31.15 21.25
C LEU A 20 -8.00 30.05 21.60
N LEU A 21 -8.50 28.98 22.18
CA LEU A 21 -7.81 27.68 22.13
C LEU A 21 -7.73 27.31 20.65
N PHE A 22 -6.62 27.67 20.02
CA PHE A 22 -6.20 27.00 18.81
C PHE A 22 -5.89 25.55 19.24
N GLY A 23 -6.86 24.65 19.07
CA GLY A 23 -6.55 23.25 18.95
C GLY A 23 -5.46 23.15 17.87
N GLN A 24 -4.34 22.53 18.18
CA GLN A 24 -3.41 22.09 17.18
C GLN A 24 -4.20 21.17 16.26
N GLN A 25 -4.69 21.72 15.14
CA GLN A 25 -4.95 20.89 13.95
C GLN A 25 -3.58 20.31 13.61
N ASN A 26 -3.40 19.03 13.88
CA ASN A 26 -2.34 18.28 13.25
C ASN A 26 -2.59 18.43 11.75
N ASN A 27 -1.82 19.29 11.09
CA ASN A 27 -1.69 19.32 9.66
C ASN A 27 -0.97 18.03 9.27
N ARG A 28 -1.70 16.89 9.30
CA ARG A 28 -1.27 15.71 8.55
C ARG A 28 -1.27 16.15 7.09
N GLY A 29 -0.15 15.95 6.41
CA GLY A 29 -0.07 16.16 4.97
C GLY A 29 -1.21 15.39 4.28
N ASP A 30 -1.65 15.85 3.12
CA ASP A 30 -2.73 15.20 2.35
C ASP A 30 -2.36 13.81 1.82
N TYR A 31 -1.14 13.32 2.12
CA TYR A 31 -0.61 12.04 1.64
C TYR A 31 -1.15 10.85 2.44
N LYS A 32 -1.47 9.79 1.71
CA LYS A 32 -1.86 8.51 2.30
C LYS A 32 -0.61 7.72 2.72
N ILE A 33 -0.68 7.11 3.91
CA ILE A 33 0.25 6.09 4.38
C ILE A 33 -0.58 4.85 4.65
N VAL A 34 -0.49 3.88 3.72
CA VAL A 34 -1.31 2.67 3.70
C VAL A 34 -0.47 1.47 4.13
N GLY A 35 -0.77 0.88 5.29
CA GLY A 35 -0.10 -0.33 5.76
C GLY A 35 -0.91 -1.58 5.48
N TYR A 36 -0.33 -2.59 4.81
CA TYR A 36 -0.92 -3.92 4.80
C TYR A 36 -0.59 -4.63 6.12
N VAL A 37 -1.62 -5.19 6.76
CA VAL A 37 -1.53 -5.93 8.00
C VAL A 37 -1.93 -7.37 7.74
N ALA A 38 -0.95 -8.29 7.82
CA ALA A 38 -1.15 -9.69 7.49
C ALA A 38 -1.93 -10.43 8.60
N GLY A 39 -3.09 -10.99 8.26
CA GLY A 39 -4.00 -11.61 9.21
C GLY A 39 -3.47 -12.88 9.87
N TRP A 40 -2.47 -13.53 9.29
CA TRP A 40 -1.86 -14.76 9.83
C TRP A 40 -0.81 -14.52 10.92
N HIS A 41 -0.52 -13.26 11.25
CA HIS A 41 0.31 -12.92 12.40
C HIS A 41 -0.52 -12.78 13.68
N ASP A 42 0.14 -13.03 14.81
CA ASP A 42 -0.45 -12.85 16.14
C ASP A 42 -0.32 -11.38 16.57
N TRP A 43 -1.29 -10.58 16.21
CA TRP A 43 -1.33 -9.17 16.56
C TRP A 43 -1.77 -8.93 17.99
N SER A 44 -1.16 -7.96 18.65
CA SER A 44 -1.57 -7.47 19.98
C SER A 44 -1.58 -5.94 20.02
N THR A 45 -2.31 -5.39 20.99
CA THR A 45 -2.37 -3.95 21.21
C THR A 45 -0.98 -3.37 21.44
N GLY A 46 -0.66 -2.28 20.74
CA GLY A 46 0.64 -1.59 20.82
C GLY A 46 1.70 -2.10 19.83
N MET A 47 1.40 -3.10 19.01
CA MET A 47 2.30 -3.53 17.93
C MET A 47 2.18 -2.67 16.66
N ILE A 48 1.11 -1.91 16.52
CA ILE A 48 0.85 -1.05 15.36
C ILE A 48 0.71 0.39 15.85
N ASP A 49 1.57 1.29 15.38
CA ASP A 49 1.45 2.73 15.59
C ASP A 49 0.42 3.33 14.63
N ALA A 50 -0.82 3.34 15.10
CA ALA A 50 -1.94 3.87 14.34
C ALA A 50 -1.80 5.36 14.00
N GLN A 51 -1.01 6.12 14.75
CA GLN A 51 -0.85 7.57 14.53
C GLN A 51 -0.01 7.89 13.29
N LYS A 52 0.79 6.93 12.82
CA LYS A 52 1.59 7.08 11.60
C LYS A 52 0.89 6.60 10.34
N LEU A 53 -0.31 6.01 10.47
CA LEU A 53 -1.08 5.46 9.36
C LEU A 53 -2.31 6.30 9.07
N THR A 54 -2.65 6.40 7.79
CA THR A 54 -3.95 6.91 7.35
C THR A 54 -4.91 5.76 7.05
N HIS A 55 -4.38 4.64 6.55
CA HIS A 55 -5.15 3.47 6.15
C HIS A 55 -4.44 2.18 6.58
N ILE A 56 -5.25 1.19 6.94
CA ILE A 56 -4.82 -0.20 7.09
C ILE A 56 -5.62 -1.05 6.11
N ASN A 57 -4.94 -1.82 5.29
CA ASN A 57 -5.53 -2.90 4.50
C ASN A 57 -5.25 -4.23 5.20
N TYR A 58 -6.30 -4.84 5.78
CA TYR A 58 -6.16 -6.14 6.43
C TYR A 58 -6.10 -7.26 5.37
N ALA A 59 -5.01 -7.97 5.34
CA ALA A 59 -4.70 -9.00 4.37
C ALA A 59 -4.86 -10.40 4.97
N PHE A 60 -5.82 -11.20 4.57
CA PHE A 60 -6.77 -11.06 3.48
C PHE A 60 -8.13 -11.67 3.83
N ALA A 61 -9.16 -11.36 3.05
CA ALA A 61 -10.32 -12.21 2.92
C ALA A 61 -10.20 -13.07 1.66
N ASP A 62 -10.90 -14.21 1.64
CA ASP A 62 -10.95 -15.13 0.49
C ASP A 62 -12.30 -15.01 -0.25
N ILE A 63 -12.37 -15.58 -1.45
CA ILE A 63 -13.62 -15.76 -2.20
C ILE A 63 -14.03 -17.22 -2.10
N ILE A 64 -15.09 -17.49 -1.31
CA ILE A 64 -15.65 -18.82 -1.12
C ILE A 64 -17.07 -18.86 -1.68
N ASP A 65 -17.34 -19.76 -2.62
CA ASP A 65 -18.64 -19.86 -3.31
C ASP A 65 -19.13 -18.53 -3.87
N GLY A 66 -18.19 -17.71 -4.41
CA GLY A 66 -18.46 -16.40 -5.01
C GLY A 66 -18.69 -15.27 -4.02
N LYS A 67 -18.47 -15.49 -2.73
CA LYS A 67 -18.67 -14.54 -1.63
C LYS A 67 -17.35 -14.19 -0.93
N VAL A 68 -17.23 -12.97 -0.47
CA VAL A 68 -16.14 -12.56 0.42
C VAL A 68 -16.32 -13.23 1.79
N ALA A 69 -15.30 -13.91 2.24
CA ALA A 69 -15.36 -14.71 3.48
C ALA A 69 -14.04 -14.65 4.26
N SER A 70 -14.17 -14.74 5.58
CA SER A 70 -13.07 -14.98 6.51
C SER A 70 -12.54 -16.40 6.36
N TYR A 71 -11.23 -16.58 6.47
CA TYR A 71 -10.62 -17.91 6.38
C TYR A 71 -9.65 -18.22 7.52
N LEU A 72 -9.31 -17.22 8.35
CA LEU A 72 -8.44 -17.39 9.51
C LEU A 72 -9.26 -17.46 10.80
N ASP A 73 -8.88 -18.34 11.70
CA ASP A 73 -9.56 -18.51 12.99
C ASP A 73 -9.44 -17.27 13.89
N ASN A 74 -8.34 -16.51 13.74
CA ASN A 74 -8.05 -15.31 14.50
C ASN A 74 -8.65 -14.01 13.90
N ASP A 75 -9.31 -14.04 12.73
CA ASP A 75 -9.88 -12.85 12.08
C ASP A 75 -10.78 -12.03 13.02
N ASN A 76 -11.68 -12.70 13.77
CA ASN A 76 -12.56 -12.01 14.73
C ASN A 76 -11.79 -11.27 15.84
N TYR A 77 -10.65 -11.78 16.26
CA TYR A 77 -9.79 -11.12 17.23
C TYR A 77 -9.07 -9.93 16.59
N ASN A 78 -8.46 -10.16 15.42
CA ASN A 78 -7.71 -9.15 14.71
C ASN A 78 -8.56 -7.93 14.33
N PHE A 79 -9.80 -8.13 13.84
CA PHE A 79 -10.69 -7.01 13.54
C PHE A 79 -11.08 -6.20 14.77
N ARG A 80 -11.29 -6.83 15.94
CA ARG A 80 -11.52 -6.08 17.18
C ARG A 80 -10.31 -5.31 17.64
N MET A 81 -9.12 -5.88 17.51
CA MET A 81 -7.86 -5.21 17.81
C MET A 81 -7.65 -4.01 16.88
N LEU A 82 -7.86 -4.18 15.57
CA LEU A 82 -7.75 -3.08 14.62
C LEU A 82 -8.79 -1.98 14.88
N ASP A 83 -10.05 -2.32 15.18
CA ASP A 83 -11.09 -1.32 15.54
C ASP A 83 -10.67 -0.50 16.77
N SER A 84 -9.95 -1.11 17.74
CA SER A 84 -9.46 -0.39 18.93
C SER A 84 -8.40 0.68 18.59
N LEU A 85 -7.67 0.56 17.48
CA LEU A 85 -6.68 1.56 17.05
C LEU A 85 -7.32 2.92 16.72
N LYS A 86 -8.61 2.94 16.38
CA LYS A 86 -9.37 4.18 16.16
C LYS A 86 -9.56 5.00 17.43
N THR A 87 -9.28 4.45 18.60
CA THR A 87 -9.23 5.21 19.86
C THR A 87 -8.03 6.17 19.86
N ASP A 88 -6.89 5.73 19.33
CA ASP A 88 -5.67 6.52 19.26
C ASP A 88 -5.63 7.38 17.99
N ASN A 89 -6.22 6.92 16.89
CA ASN A 89 -6.35 7.63 15.64
C ASN A 89 -7.79 7.53 15.08
N PRO A 90 -8.69 8.44 15.45
CA PRO A 90 -10.09 8.42 14.99
C PRO A 90 -10.27 8.55 13.47
N ASP A 91 -9.29 9.10 12.76
CA ASP A 91 -9.32 9.30 11.30
C ASP A 91 -8.83 8.07 10.52
N LEU A 92 -8.25 7.08 11.21
CA LEU A 92 -7.75 5.85 10.61
C LEU A 92 -8.85 5.10 9.85
N LYS A 93 -8.59 4.76 8.59
CA LYS A 93 -9.46 3.92 7.77
C LYS A 93 -8.94 2.49 7.77
N ILE A 94 -9.83 1.53 7.99
CA ILE A 94 -9.49 0.11 8.00
C ILE A 94 -10.33 -0.58 6.92
N LEU A 95 -9.66 -1.14 5.92
CA LEU A 95 -10.27 -1.84 4.81
C LEU A 95 -9.98 -3.34 4.90
N ILE A 96 -10.92 -4.14 4.38
CA ILE A 96 -10.61 -5.53 4.07
C ILE A 96 -9.98 -5.62 2.68
N SER A 97 -8.79 -6.19 2.58
CA SER A 97 -8.22 -6.58 1.30
C SER A 97 -8.67 -8.00 0.95
N VAL A 98 -9.24 -8.15 -0.24
CA VAL A 98 -9.74 -9.43 -0.76
C VAL A 98 -8.78 -9.93 -1.81
N GLY A 99 -8.28 -11.15 -1.67
CA GLY A 99 -7.40 -11.77 -2.65
C GLY A 99 -5.95 -11.90 -2.21
N GLY A 100 -5.03 -11.20 -2.90
CA GLY A 100 -3.59 -11.39 -2.80
C GLY A 100 -3.11 -12.58 -3.64
N TRP A 101 -1.78 -12.79 -3.67
CA TRP A 101 -1.13 -13.78 -4.54
C TRP A 101 -1.79 -15.17 -4.51
N SER A 102 -1.97 -15.76 -3.32
CA SER A 102 -2.46 -17.12 -3.17
C SER A 102 -3.99 -17.25 -3.14
N ARG A 103 -4.76 -16.14 -3.09
CA ARG A 103 -6.23 -16.15 -2.94
C ARG A 103 -6.99 -15.48 -4.07
N SER A 104 -6.30 -15.12 -5.15
CA SER A 104 -6.93 -14.58 -6.37
C SER A 104 -7.59 -15.63 -7.25
N LYS A 105 -7.65 -16.90 -6.79
CA LYS A 105 -8.06 -18.06 -7.60
C LYS A 105 -9.45 -17.90 -8.21
N PHE A 106 -10.41 -17.34 -7.50
CA PHE A 106 -11.81 -17.31 -7.90
C PHE A 106 -12.34 -15.94 -8.34
N PHE A 107 -11.48 -14.94 -8.48
CA PHE A 107 -11.91 -13.61 -8.92
C PHE A 107 -12.54 -13.63 -10.33
N SER A 108 -11.93 -14.34 -11.27
CA SER A 108 -12.45 -14.42 -12.63
C SER A 108 -13.85 -15.05 -12.69
N ASP A 109 -14.17 -15.98 -11.78
CA ASP A 109 -15.52 -16.56 -11.65
C ASP A 109 -16.48 -15.58 -10.98
N ALA A 110 -16.05 -14.88 -9.92
CA ALA A 110 -16.85 -13.88 -9.23
C ALA A 110 -17.15 -12.67 -10.14
N ALA A 111 -16.25 -12.30 -11.03
CA ALA A 111 -16.42 -11.19 -11.98
C ALA A 111 -17.23 -11.56 -13.24
N LEU A 112 -17.45 -12.85 -13.52
CA LEU A 112 -17.83 -13.34 -14.84
C LEU A 112 -19.21 -12.83 -15.30
N THR A 113 -20.21 -12.86 -14.45
CA THR A 113 -21.59 -12.48 -14.76
C THR A 113 -22.10 -11.37 -13.87
N GLU A 114 -23.13 -10.65 -14.29
CA GLU A 114 -23.81 -9.68 -13.44
C GLU A 114 -24.22 -10.29 -12.10
N LYS A 115 -24.87 -11.47 -12.14
CA LYS A 115 -25.31 -12.19 -10.95
C LYS A 115 -24.15 -12.52 -9.99
N SER A 116 -23.00 -12.94 -10.52
CA SER A 116 -21.85 -13.27 -9.67
C SER A 116 -21.19 -12.00 -9.10
N ARG A 117 -21.16 -10.91 -9.85
CA ARG A 117 -20.68 -9.60 -9.35
C ARG A 117 -21.59 -9.03 -8.26
N GLU A 118 -22.92 -9.13 -8.42
CA GLU A 118 -23.88 -8.74 -7.37
C GLU A 118 -23.65 -9.54 -6.09
N LEU A 119 -23.56 -10.88 -6.21
CA LEU A 119 -23.30 -11.76 -5.06
C LEU A 119 -22.00 -11.41 -4.32
N PHE A 120 -20.94 -11.12 -5.10
CA PHE A 120 -19.65 -10.68 -4.53
C PHE A 120 -19.80 -9.34 -3.81
N ALA A 121 -20.40 -8.34 -4.45
CA ALA A 121 -20.55 -6.99 -3.92
C ALA A 121 -21.41 -6.98 -2.64
N GLU A 122 -22.57 -7.67 -2.65
CA GLU A 122 -23.40 -7.84 -1.45
C GLU A 122 -22.60 -8.45 -0.29
N SER A 123 -21.88 -9.53 -0.53
CA SER A 123 -21.10 -10.21 0.51
C SER A 123 -19.91 -9.38 1.01
N ALA A 124 -19.28 -8.58 0.14
CA ALA A 124 -18.20 -7.66 0.52
C ALA A 124 -18.71 -6.56 1.46
N VAL A 125 -19.87 -5.98 1.16
CA VAL A 125 -20.52 -4.98 2.03
C VAL A 125 -20.97 -5.61 3.35
N ASP A 126 -21.55 -6.81 3.33
CA ASP A 126 -21.93 -7.52 4.55
C ASP A 126 -20.71 -7.82 5.43
N PHE A 127 -19.59 -8.23 4.82
CA PHE A 127 -18.33 -8.47 5.54
C PHE A 127 -17.81 -7.18 6.17
N MET A 128 -17.74 -6.09 5.39
CA MET A 128 -17.31 -4.76 5.83
C MET A 128 -18.16 -4.31 7.04
N LYS A 129 -19.48 -4.41 6.96
CA LYS A 129 -20.39 -4.03 8.05
C LYS A 129 -20.22 -4.90 9.30
N LYS A 130 -20.13 -6.22 9.12
CA LYS A 130 -19.94 -7.17 10.23
C LYS A 130 -18.74 -6.80 11.09
N TYR A 131 -17.65 -6.36 10.47
CA TYR A 131 -16.40 -6.05 11.15
C TYR A 131 -16.15 -4.55 11.35
N LYS A 132 -17.16 -3.68 11.03
CA LYS A 132 -17.10 -2.21 11.17
C LYS A 132 -15.93 -1.56 10.42
N LEU A 133 -15.66 -2.05 9.22
CA LEU A 133 -14.57 -1.55 8.38
C LEU A 133 -15.03 -0.31 7.59
N ASP A 134 -14.07 0.43 7.06
CA ASP A 134 -14.30 1.67 6.32
C ASP A 134 -14.32 1.48 4.80
N GLY A 135 -14.09 0.27 4.30
CA GLY A 135 -14.09 0.02 2.87
C GLY A 135 -13.59 -1.37 2.50
N VAL A 136 -13.42 -1.54 1.20
CA VAL A 136 -12.94 -2.76 0.56
C VAL A 136 -11.77 -2.42 -0.36
N ASP A 137 -10.71 -3.19 -0.25
CA ASP A 137 -9.58 -3.22 -1.17
C ASP A 137 -9.63 -4.51 -2.00
N LEU A 138 -9.38 -4.46 -3.30
CA LEU A 138 -9.27 -5.67 -4.12
C LEU A 138 -7.83 -5.87 -4.57
N ASP A 139 -7.29 -7.00 -4.21
CA ASP A 139 -5.95 -7.44 -4.62
C ASP A 139 -6.08 -8.67 -5.54
N TRP A 140 -6.53 -8.42 -6.76
CA TRP A 140 -6.69 -9.48 -7.78
C TRP A 140 -5.41 -9.66 -8.58
N GLU A 141 -4.73 -10.78 -8.36
CA GLU A 141 -3.44 -11.10 -9.00
C GLU A 141 -3.56 -12.28 -9.98
N TYR A 142 -3.94 -12.07 -11.27
CA TYR A 142 -4.22 -10.77 -11.91
C TYR A 142 -5.40 -10.92 -12.87
N PRO A 143 -6.16 -9.86 -13.17
CA PRO A 143 -7.19 -9.90 -14.21
C PRO A 143 -6.58 -10.26 -15.56
N GLY A 144 -7.11 -11.33 -16.20
CA GLY A 144 -6.68 -11.75 -17.52
C GLY A 144 -5.27 -12.34 -17.64
N LEU A 145 -4.56 -12.49 -16.53
CA LEU A 145 -3.17 -12.97 -16.48
C LEU A 145 -3.01 -14.12 -15.47
N SER A 146 -2.01 -14.95 -15.71
CA SER A 146 -1.63 -16.01 -14.78
C SER A 146 -0.99 -15.45 -13.50
N GLY A 147 -1.45 -15.94 -12.35
CA GLY A 147 -0.88 -15.78 -11.02
C GLY A 147 -0.63 -17.13 -10.35
N ASP A 148 -0.85 -17.24 -9.03
CA ASP A 148 -0.68 -18.49 -8.29
C ASP A 148 -1.90 -19.43 -8.43
N GLY A 149 -1.95 -20.17 -9.54
CA GLY A 149 -3.03 -21.13 -9.81
C GLY A 149 -4.41 -20.52 -9.98
N ASN A 150 -4.49 -19.22 -10.26
CA ASN A 150 -5.73 -18.50 -10.49
C ASN A 150 -6.38 -18.91 -11.82
N VAL A 151 -7.72 -18.85 -11.86
CA VAL A 151 -8.47 -18.85 -13.12
C VAL A 151 -8.36 -17.46 -13.73
N TYR A 152 -8.03 -17.37 -15.02
CA TYR A 152 -7.98 -16.11 -15.75
C TYR A 152 -8.58 -16.26 -17.16
N ARG A 153 -9.19 -15.18 -17.64
CA ARG A 153 -9.90 -15.15 -18.93
C ARG A 153 -9.65 -13.82 -19.64
N THR A 154 -9.66 -13.81 -20.95
CA THR A 154 -9.55 -12.56 -21.73
C THR A 154 -10.66 -11.55 -21.39
N VAL A 155 -11.85 -12.04 -21.02
CA VAL A 155 -12.98 -11.19 -20.62
C VAL A 155 -12.79 -10.53 -19.26
N ASP A 156 -11.81 -10.96 -18.46
CA ASP A 156 -11.49 -10.34 -17.15
C ASP A 156 -11.12 -8.86 -17.31
N LYS A 157 -10.54 -8.49 -18.45
CA LYS A 157 -10.25 -7.10 -18.80
C LYS A 157 -11.46 -6.18 -18.61
N GLN A 158 -12.59 -6.57 -19.17
CA GLN A 158 -13.85 -5.82 -19.05
C GLN A 158 -14.55 -6.13 -17.72
N ASN A 159 -14.55 -7.39 -17.30
CA ASN A 159 -15.25 -7.84 -16.11
C ASN A 159 -14.69 -7.24 -14.83
N PHE A 160 -13.39 -6.94 -14.78
CA PHE A 160 -12.77 -6.22 -13.67
C PHE A 160 -13.38 -4.82 -13.51
N THR A 161 -13.50 -4.06 -14.60
CA THR A 161 -14.16 -2.75 -14.59
C THR A 161 -15.61 -2.84 -14.12
N LEU A 162 -16.36 -3.87 -14.61
CA LEU A 162 -17.76 -4.07 -14.21
C LEU A 162 -17.88 -4.49 -12.74
N MET A 163 -16.95 -5.30 -12.23
CA MET A 163 -16.90 -5.70 -10.83
C MET A 163 -16.68 -4.49 -9.91
N LEU A 164 -15.72 -3.63 -10.24
CA LEU A 164 -15.47 -2.39 -9.51
C LEU A 164 -16.68 -1.46 -9.54
N LYS A 165 -17.34 -1.31 -10.69
CA LYS A 165 -18.57 -0.54 -10.81
C LYS A 165 -19.66 -1.08 -9.90
N THR A 166 -19.96 -2.38 -9.96
CA THR A 166 -21.00 -3.00 -9.12
C THR A 166 -20.68 -2.81 -7.63
N LEU A 167 -19.43 -3.05 -7.22
CA LEU A 167 -19.02 -2.89 -5.83
C LEU A 167 -19.13 -1.42 -5.37
N ARG A 168 -18.74 -0.45 -6.21
CA ARG A 168 -18.90 0.97 -5.91
C ARG A 168 -20.36 1.35 -5.70
N GLU A 169 -21.28 0.88 -6.57
CA GLU A 169 -22.72 1.14 -6.45
C GLU A 169 -23.30 0.57 -5.12
N HIS A 170 -22.80 -0.58 -4.68
CA HIS A 170 -23.20 -1.16 -3.39
C HIS A 170 -22.64 -0.38 -2.20
N LEU A 171 -21.38 0.06 -2.26
CA LEU A 171 -20.77 0.87 -1.21
C LEU A 171 -21.41 2.26 -1.11
N ASP A 172 -21.73 2.91 -2.23
CA ASP A 172 -22.42 4.21 -2.25
C ASP A 172 -23.81 4.11 -1.62
N ARG A 173 -24.58 3.09 -2.01
CA ARG A 173 -25.88 2.81 -1.39
C ARG A 173 -25.77 2.58 0.12
N GLN A 174 -24.75 1.85 0.55
CA GLN A 174 -24.52 1.59 1.98
C GLN A 174 -24.08 2.87 2.71
N THR A 175 -23.29 3.73 2.08
CA THR A 175 -22.90 5.05 2.57
C THR A 175 -24.15 5.90 2.89
N GLU A 176 -25.08 5.97 1.93
CA GLU A 176 -26.37 6.69 2.11
C GLU A 176 -27.19 6.09 3.26
N LEU A 177 -27.33 4.76 3.31
CA LEU A 177 -28.11 4.05 4.34
C LEU A 177 -27.57 4.28 5.75
N ASP A 178 -26.27 4.40 5.90
CA ASP A 178 -25.59 4.59 7.18
C ASP A 178 -25.39 6.09 7.52
N GLY A 179 -25.82 7.02 6.63
CA GLY A 179 -25.67 8.46 6.82
C GLY A 179 -24.21 8.92 6.88
N ARG A 180 -23.35 8.30 6.07
CA ARG A 180 -21.90 8.55 6.05
C ARG A 180 -21.45 9.48 4.91
N ASP A 181 -22.27 10.40 4.46
CA ASP A 181 -21.99 11.26 3.29
C ASP A 181 -20.68 12.06 3.39
N GLU A 182 -20.29 12.47 4.60
CA GLU A 182 -19.02 13.16 4.86
C GLU A 182 -17.82 12.19 5.02
N ASN A 183 -18.08 10.91 5.16
CA ASN A 183 -17.06 9.87 5.36
C ASN A 183 -17.47 8.56 4.67
N PRO A 184 -17.56 8.56 3.34
CA PRO A 184 -18.06 7.43 2.55
C PRO A 184 -17.20 6.19 2.71
N TYR A 185 -17.79 5.03 2.40
CA TYR A 185 -17.04 3.79 2.31
C TYR A 185 -16.10 3.78 1.12
N LEU A 186 -14.86 3.35 1.34
CA LEU A 186 -13.79 3.39 0.37
C LEU A 186 -13.76 2.12 -0.50
N LEU A 187 -13.36 2.31 -1.76
CA LEU A 187 -13.02 1.23 -2.68
C LEU A 187 -11.64 1.48 -3.25
N THR A 188 -10.72 0.58 -2.98
CA THR A 188 -9.33 0.64 -3.46
C THR A 188 -8.92 -0.67 -4.13
N ILE A 189 -7.79 -0.65 -4.80
CA ILE A 189 -7.19 -1.84 -5.39
C ILE A 189 -5.68 -1.84 -5.20
N ALA A 190 -5.06 -3.04 -5.21
CA ALA A 190 -3.66 -3.22 -5.54
C ALA A 190 -3.53 -3.55 -7.04
N THR A 191 -2.55 -2.95 -7.71
CA THR A 191 -2.30 -3.19 -9.15
C THR A 191 -0.92 -3.76 -9.39
N GLY A 192 -0.82 -4.67 -10.36
CA GLY A 192 0.48 -5.07 -10.88
C GLY A 192 1.23 -3.88 -11.52
N ALA A 193 2.50 -3.75 -11.21
CA ALA A 193 3.35 -2.64 -11.64
C ALA A 193 3.90 -2.80 -13.07
N SER A 194 3.24 -3.56 -13.92
CA SER A 194 3.73 -3.88 -15.27
C SER A 194 2.84 -3.31 -16.36
N LYS A 195 3.45 -3.00 -17.51
CA LYS A 195 2.71 -2.62 -18.70
C LYS A 195 1.73 -3.71 -19.15
N ASN A 196 2.12 -4.98 -18.98
CA ASN A 196 1.27 -6.13 -19.30
C ASN A 196 -0.02 -6.13 -18.46
N TYR A 197 0.03 -5.76 -17.16
CA TYR A 197 -1.18 -5.60 -16.33
C TYR A 197 -2.13 -4.55 -16.93
N LEU A 198 -1.60 -3.40 -17.32
CA LEU A 198 -2.41 -2.31 -17.89
C LEU A 198 -3.01 -2.68 -19.27
N GLU A 199 -2.34 -3.51 -20.05
CA GLU A 199 -2.87 -4.03 -21.33
C GLU A 199 -4.03 -5.02 -21.12
N HIS A 200 -4.09 -5.67 -19.94
CA HIS A 200 -5.15 -6.64 -19.57
C HIS A 200 -6.23 -6.04 -18.67
N THR A 201 -6.23 -4.74 -18.47
CA THR A 201 -7.25 -3.99 -17.71
C THR A 201 -7.73 -2.77 -18.50
N GLU A 202 -8.87 -2.19 -18.11
CA GLU A 202 -9.39 -0.93 -18.68
C GLU A 202 -9.21 0.20 -17.65
N MET A 203 -7.96 0.45 -17.18
CA MET A 203 -7.72 1.36 -16.06
C MET A 203 -8.22 2.80 -16.30
N HIS A 204 -8.25 3.27 -17.57
CA HIS A 204 -8.87 4.55 -17.94
C HIS A 204 -10.37 4.66 -17.60
N LYS A 205 -11.05 3.55 -17.38
CA LYS A 205 -12.43 3.46 -16.91
C LYS A 205 -12.51 3.06 -15.46
N ALA A 206 -11.72 2.06 -15.05
CA ALA A 206 -11.77 1.45 -13.74
C ALA A 206 -11.44 2.45 -12.62
N HIS A 207 -10.46 3.35 -12.83
CA HIS A 207 -10.06 4.34 -11.84
C HIS A 207 -11.19 5.30 -11.38
N GLN A 208 -12.26 5.43 -12.19
CA GLN A 208 -13.40 6.30 -11.87
C GLN A 208 -14.23 5.78 -10.69
N TYR A 209 -14.17 4.48 -10.43
CA TYR A 209 -14.87 3.81 -9.33
C TYR A 209 -14.05 3.72 -8.05
N LEU A 210 -12.76 4.12 -8.10
CA LEU A 210 -11.78 3.95 -7.04
C LEU A 210 -11.46 5.26 -6.34
N ASP A 211 -11.26 5.20 -5.03
CA ASP A 211 -10.78 6.31 -4.23
C ASP A 211 -9.27 6.51 -4.45
N PHE A 212 -8.49 5.44 -4.42
CA PHE A 212 -7.08 5.43 -4.78
C PHE A 212 -6.61 4.03 -5.21
N ILE A 213 -5.37 3.95 -5.70
CA ILE A 213 -4.80 2.76 -6.34
C ILE A 213 -3.40 2.53 -5.76
N ASN A 214 -3.20 1.39 -5.11
CA ASN A 214 -1.92 0.94 -4.61
C ASN A 214 -1.13 0.25 -5.74
N ILE A 215 -0.06 0.84 -6.23
CA ILE A 215 0.78 0.21 -7.24
C ILE A 215 1.79 -0.68 -6.51
N MET A 216 1.81 -1.96 -6.78
CA MET A 216 2.78 -2.91 -6.23
C MET A 216 4.15 -2.75 -6.91
N THR A 217 4.81 -1.61 -6.68
CA THR A 217 6.12 -1.25 -7.23
C THR A 217 7.26 -2.01 -6.56
N TYR A 218 7.07 -3.30 -6.42
CA TYR A 218 8.02 -4.27 -5.88
C TYR A 218 7.87 -5.63 -6.59
N ASP A 219 8.71 -6.58 -6.22
CA ASP A 219 8.79 -7.90 -6.86
C ASP A 219 9.11 -7.84 -8.36
N PHE A 220 9.85 -6.82 -8.80
CA PHE A 220 10.35 -6.73 -10.17
C PHE A 220 11.28 -7.89 -10.54
N HIS A 221 12.08 -8.35 -9.57
CA HIS A 221 12.80 -9.60 -9.61
C HIS A 221 12.35 -10.48 -8.46
N THR A 222 11.99 -11.71 -8.78
CA THR A 222 11.55 -12.72 -7.81
C THR A 222 12.40 -13.96 -7.90
N GLY A 223 12.12 -14.92 -7.06
CA GLY A 223 12.76 -16.22 -7.11
C GLY A 223 12.72 -16.92 -8.47
N GLY A 224 11.81 -16.57 -9.38
CA GLY A 224 11.75 -17.06 -10.76
C GLY A 224 12.73 -16.39 -11.71
N SER A 225 13.36 -15.28 -11.32
CA SER A 225 14.27 -14.53 -12.18
C SER A 225 15.61 -15.26 -12.36
N PRO A 226 16.14 -15.38 -13.58
CA PRO A 226 17.41 -16.02 -13.85
C PRO A 226 18.61 -15.16 -13.40
N VAL A 227 18.42 -13.89 -13.15
CA VAL A 227 19.39 -12.91 -12.65
C VAL A 227 18.94 -12.33 -11.33
N ALA A 228 19.89 -12.10 -10.42
CA ALA A 228 19.67 -11.42 -9.17
C ALA A 228 19.66 -9.89 -9.41
N GLY A 229 18.49 -9.26 -9.36
CA GLY A 229 18.33 -7.83 -9.60
C GLY A 229 17.44 -7.16 -8.57
N HIS A 230 17.46 -5.83 -8.53
CA HIS A 230 16.59 -5.08 -7.62
C HIS A 230 15.13 -5.45 -7.81
N HIS A 231 14.41 -5.60 -6.70
CA HIS A 231 12.99 -5.91 -6.76
C HIS A 231 12.08 -4.68 -6.54
N SER A 232 12.65 -3.53 -6.17
CA SER A 232 11.88 -2.31 -5.85
C SER A 232 12.62 -1.01 -6.21
N ASN A 233 13.52 -1.06 -7.18
CA ASN A 233 14.30 0.08 -7.63
C ASN A 233 13.41 1.25 -8.09
N LEU A 234 13.80 2.48 -7.72
CA LEU A 234 13.07 3.68 -8.13
C LEU A 234 13.23 3.96 -9.63
N TYR A 235 14.46 3.89 -10.14
CA TYR A 235 14.78 4.12 -11.56
C TYR A 235 15.35 2.87 -12.22
N PRO A 236 15.25 2.76 -13.56
CA PRO A 236 15.86 1.64 -14.28
C PRO A 236 17.37 1.67 -14.11
N SER A 237 17.97 0.55 -13.78
CA SER A 237 19.42 0.41 -13.83
C SER A 237 19.86 0.00 -15.22
N GLN A 238 21.01 0.52 -15.66
CA GLN A 238 21.55 0.28 -17.00
C GLN A 238 22.44 -0.97 -17.07
N SER A 239 22.05 -2.05 -16.42
CA SER A 239 22.75 -3.31 -16.60
C SER A 239 22.68 -3.78 -18.06
N ILE A 240 23.82 -4.19 -18.62
CA ILE A 240 23.90 -4.77 -19.97
C ILE A 240 23.11 -6.09 -20.11
N HIS A 241 22.72 -6.71 -18.98
CA HIS A 241 22.06 -8.02 -18.96
C HIS A 241 20.58 -7.94 -18.65
N PHE A 242 20.09 -6.78 -18.18
CA PHE A 242 18.70 -6.66 -17.75
C PHE A 242 18.20 -5.22 -17.78
N THR A 243 17.06 -5.04 -18.42
CA THR A 243 16.22 -3.84 -18.36
C THR A 243 14.89 -4.23 -17.75
N GLY A 244 14.84 -4.36 -16.43
CA GLY A 244 13.60 -4.62 -15.71
C GLY A 244 12.78 -3.35 -15.52
N PRO A 245 11.52 -3.49 -15.09
CA PRO A 245 10.70 -2.36 -14.69
C PRO A 245 11.32 -1.65 -13.47
N SER A 246 10.90 -0.41 -13.28
CA SER A 246 11.20 0.38 -12.10
C SER A 246 9.94 1.03 -11.58
N ALA A 247 9.97 1.56 -10.37
CA ALA A 247 8.84 2.25 -9.79
C ALA A 247 8.43 3.47 -10.63
N ASP A 248 9.39 4.26 -11.11
CA ASP A 248 9.14 5.42 -11.99
C ASP A 248 8.45 5.03 -13.31
N GLN A 249 8.93 3.98 -13.97
CA GLN A 249 8.29 3.48 -15.19
C GLN A 249 6.87 2.98 -14.91
N SER A 250 6.66 2.26 -13.80
CA SER A 250 5.35 1.75 -13.41
C SER A 250 4.36 2.89 -13.16
N VAL A 251 4.76 3.92 -12.42
CA VAL A 251 3.97 5.14 -12.20
C VAL A 251 3.65 5.81 -13.52
N GLN A 252 4.65 5.99 -14.41
CA GLN A 252 4.43 6.63 -15.69
C GLN A 252 3.43 5.85 -16.56
N TRP A 253 3.52 4.53 -16.61
CA TRP A 253 2.56 3.70 -17.37
C TRP A 253 1.13 3.83 -16.84
N HIS A 254 0.94 3.95 -15.52
CA HIS A 254 -0.39 4.17 -14.92
C HIS A 254 -0.94 5.56 -15.28
N ILE A 255 -0.10 6.60 -15.28
CA ILE A 255 -0.48 7.95 -15.72
C ILE A 255 -0.83 7.94 -17.21
N ASP A 256 -0.03 7.29 -18.06
CA ASP A 256 -0.28 7.15 -19.50
C ASP A 256 -1.57 6.36 -19.79
N ALA A 257 -1.96 5.46 -18.89
CA ALA A 257 -3.24 4.76 -18.95
C ALA A 257 -4.43 5.65 -18.52
N GLY A 258 -4.23 6.92 -18.22
CA GLY A 258 -5.27 7.92 -17.93
C GLY A 258 -5.67 8.03 -16.47
N ILE A 259 -4.86 7.51 -15.54
CA ILE A 259 -5.14 7.62 -14.11
C ILE A 259 -4.51 8.93 -13.58
N PRO A 260 -5.27 9.78 -12.85
CA PRO A 260 -4.72 10.95 -12.18
C PRO A 260 -3.63 10.58 -11.16
N SER A 261 -2.52 11.34 -11.14
CA SER A 261 -1.37 11.04 -10.26
C SER A 261 -1.73 11.01 -8.78
N GLU A 262 -2.63 11.88 -8.34
CA GLU A 262 -3.10 11.98 -6.96
C GLU A 262 -3.92 10.76 -6.49
N LYS A 263 -4.36 9.90 -7.41
CA LYS A 263 -4.96 8.60 -7.08
C LYS A 263 -3.95 7.47 -6.96
N LEU A 264 -2.71 7.66 -7.41
CA LEU A 264 -1.67 6.64 -7.38
C LEU A 264 -0.90 6.68 -6.06
N VAL A 265 -0.81 5.54 -5.40
CA VAL A 265 -0.08 5.34 -4.14
C VAL A 265 1.09 4.40 -4.42
N LEU A 266 2.31 4.87 -4.16
CA LEU A 266 3.54 4.12 -4.46
C LEU A 266 3.74 2.98 -3.47
N GLY A 267 3.84 1.74 -3.95
CA GLY A 267 4.13 0.58 -3.13
C GLY A 267 5.61 0.45 -2.80
N VAL A 268 5.92 0.15 -1.55
CA VAL A 268 7.28 -0.14 -1.08
C VAL A 268 7.29 -1.44 -0.26
N PRO A 269 8.31 -2.30 -0.42
CA PRO A 269 8.41 -3.50 0.38
C PRO A 269 9.12 -3.23 1.70
N PHE A 270 8.60 -3.79 2.79
CA PHE A 270 9.32 -3.84 4.06
C PHE A 270 10.10 -5.16 4.23
N TYR A 271 10.42 -5.79 3.11
CA TYR A 271 11.16 -7.04 3.03
C TYR A 271 12.17 -7.01 1.88
N GLY A 272 13.13 -7.91 1.92
CA GLY A 272 14.09 -8.13 0.84
C GLY A 272 13.94 -9.50 0.20
N ARG A 273 14.46 -9.61 -1.03
CA ARG A 273 14.60 -10.85 -1.80
C ARG A 273 16.06 -11.27 -1.85
N SER A 274 16.33 -12.58 -1.91
CA SER A 274 17.68 -13.10 -1.97
C SER A 274 17.85 -14.24 -2.95
N TRP A 275 19.09 -14.38 -3.42
CA TRP A 275 19.56 -15.48 -4.24
C TRP A 275 20.94 -15.91 -3.75
N SER A 276 21.21 -17.23 -3.73
CA SER A 276 22.51 -17.83 -3.43
C SER A 276 23.12 -18.44 -4.68
N GLY A 277 24.44 -18.69 -4.66
CA GLY A 277 25.18 -19.21 -5.82
C GLY A 277 25.24 -18.21 -6.98
N VAL A 278 25.17 -16.93 -6.66
CA VAL A 278 25.25 -15.83 -7.64
C VAL A 278 26.71 -15.61 -8.06
N ARG A 279 26.95 -15.35 -9.34
CA ARG A 279 28.28 -15.01 -9.83
C ARG A 279 28.81 -13.76 -9.14
N PRO A 280 30.13 -13.70 -8.81
CA PRO A 280 30.67 -12.65 -7.94
C PRO A 280 30.95 -11.31 -8.64
N GLU A 281 30.86 -11.24 -9.97
CA GLU A 281 31.05 -10.01 -10.72
C GLU A 281 30.05 -8.94 -10.24
N ASP A 282 30.47 -7.69 -10.17
CA ASP A 282 29.67 -6.54 -9.72
C ASP A 282 28.98 -6.75 -8.35
N ASN A 283 29.67 -7.49 -7.46
CA ASN A 283 29.12 -7.89 -6.15
C ASN A 283 27.77 -8.61 -6.26
N GLY A 284 27.62 -9.45 -7.29
CA GLY A 284 26.42 -10.26 -7.53
C GLY A 284 25.24 -9.53 -8.16
N LEU A 285 25.25 -8.19 -8.25
CA LEU A 285 24.10 -7.45 -8.78
C LEU A 285 23.96 -7.67 -10.30
N TYR A 286 22.75 -8.02 -10.73
CA TYR A 286 22.40 -8.40 -12.11
C TYR A 286 23.20 -9.57 -12.69
N GLN A 287 23.73 -10.41 -11.82
CA GLN A 287 24.45 -11.61 -12.22
C GLN A 287 23.54 -12.84 -12.25
N TRP A 288 23.92 -13.83 -13.06
CA TRP A 288 23.20 -15.09 -13.17
C TRP A 288 23.19 -15.83 -11.84
N THR A 289 22.02 -16.33 -11.47
CA THR A 289 21.84 -17.16 -10.29
C THR A 289 22.07 -18.62 -10.66
N GLY A 290 23.06 -19.25 -10.03
CA GLY A 290 23.37 -20.69 -10.25
C GLY A 290 22.73 -21.59 -9.20
N GLY A 291 22.13 -21.03 -8.16
CA GLY A 291 21.60 -21.76 -7.02
C GLY A 291 20.07 -21.87 -7.03
N ASP A 292 19.59 -22.95 -6.42
CA ASP A 292 18.16 -23.16 -6.17
C ASP A 292 17.67 -22.46 -4.90
N GLU A 293 18.59 -21.94 -4.08
CA GLU A 293 18.25 -21.27 -2.83
C GLU A 293 17.86 -19.82 -3.07
N ARG A 294 16.60 -19.56 -2.83
CA ARG A 294 15.93 -18.26 -2.92
C ARG A 294 15.26 -17.97 -1.61
N GLY A 295 15.27 -16.72 -1.20
CA GLY A 295 14.71 -16.37 0.09
C GLY A 295 14.09 -15.00 0.13
N SER A 296 13.46 -14.73 1.26
CA SER A 296 12.94 -13.43 1.64
C SER A 296 13.23 -13.20 3.12
N ALA A 297 13.42 -11.95 3.51
CA ALA A 297 13.58 -11.56 4.91
C ALA A 297 12.91 -10.22 5.16
N GLY A 298 12.14 -10.11 6.24
CA GLY A 298 11.62 -8.83 6.71
C GLY A 298 12.77 -7.88 7.09
N PHE A 299 12.51 -6.59 7.08
CA PHE A 299 13.53 -5.57 7.33
C PHE A 299 14.16 -5.69 8.71
N ASP A 300 13.40 -6.04 9.75
CA ASP A 300 13.97 -6.25 11.09
C ASP A 300 15.11 -7.28 11.06
N ARG A 301 14.91 -8.41 10.37
CA ARG A 301 15.96 -9.41 10.22
C ARG A 301 17.13 -8.91 9.37
N LEU A 302 16.85 -8.18 8.27
CA LEU A 302 17.92 -7.58 7.45
C LEU A 302 18.79 -6.65 8.29
N LYS A 303 18.18 -5.77 9.06
CA LYS A 303 18.85 -4.80 9.96
C LYS A 303 19.63 -5.50 11.08
N ASP A 304 19.00 -6.45 11.74
CA ASP A 304 19.56 -7.04 12.95
C ASP A 304 20.64 -8.09 12.65
N GLU A 305 20.54 -8.81 11.53
CA GLU A 305 21.41 -9.93 11.24
C GLU A 305 22.33 -9.73 10.01
N LEU A 306 21.94 -8.90 9.03
CA LEU A 306 22.58 -8.93 7.71
C LEU A 306 23.25 -7.61 7.30
N ILE A 307 22.65 -6.44 7.53
CA ILE A 307 23.24 -5.17 7.07
C ILE A 307 24.59 -4.93 7.75
N ASN A 308 25.68 -5.09 6.96
CA ASN A 308 27.07 -5.00 7.40
C ASN A 308 27.43 -5.99 8.53
N LYS A 309 26.79 -7.18 8.54
CA LYS A 309 26.94 -8.24 9.53
C LYS A 309 27.05 -9.60 8.84
N ASN A 310 27.57 -10.59 9.54
CA ASN A 310 27.64 -12.00 9.11
C ASN A 310 28.22 -12.20 7.69
N GLY A 311 29.24 -11.42 7.32
CA GLY A 311 29.90 -11.49 6.01
C GLY A 311 29.20 -10.71 4.89
N PHE A 312 28.06 -10.09 5.17
CA PHE A 312 27.39 -9.21 4.23
C PHE A 312 27.91 -7.77 4.32
N THR A 313 28.06 -7.13 3.17
CA THR A 313 28.36 -5.69 3.05
C THR A 313 27.23 -5.02 2.29
N ARG A 314 26.79 -3.85 2.79
CA ARG A 314 25.81 -2.99 2.10
C ARG A 314 26.49 -2.24 0.97
N TYR A 315 25.87 -2.28 -0.20
CA TYR A 315 26.22 -1.50 -1.38
C TYR A 315 25.02 -0.62 -1.79
N TRP A 316 25.30 0.37 -2.60
CA TRP A 316 24.31 1.29 -3.14
C TRP A 316 24.41 1.33 -4.67
N ASP A 317 23.27 1.17 -5.36
CA ASP A 317 23.15 1.41 -6.78
C ASP A 317 22.61 2.83 -7.00
N ASP A 318 23.49 3.75 -7.40
CA ASP A 318 23.14 5.17 -7.57
C ASP A 318 22.23 5.42 -8.77
N GLU A 319 22.21 4.56 -9.79
CA GLU A 319 21.29 4.67 -10.91
C GLU A 319 19.88 4.21 -10.49
N ALA A 320 19.77 3.07 -9.85
CA ALA A 320 18.53 2.48 -9.37
C ALA A 320 17.92 3.19 -8.15
N LYS A 321 18.76 3.94 -7.39
CA LYS A 321 18.43 4.50 -6.06
C LYS A 321 17.96 3.41 -5.09
N ALA A 322 18.72 2.34 -5.02
CA ALA A 322 18.37 1.16 -4.23
C ALA A 322 19.59 0.51 -3.57
N PRO A 323 19.47 0.04 -2.31
CA PRO A 323 20.52 -0.71 -1.63
C PRO A 323 20.49 -2.20 -2.01
N TYR A 324 21.63 -2.86 -1.80
CA TYR A 324 21.72 -4.32 -1.81
C TYR A 324 22.84 -4.79 -0.87
N LEU A 325 22.76 -6.06 -0.45
CA LEU A 325 23.77 -6.71 0.36
C LEU A 325 24.45 -7.79 -0.46
N TRP A 326 25.76 -7.91 -0.32
CA TRP A 326 26.54 -8.97 -0.93
C TRP A 326 27.42 -9.67 0.10
N ASN A 327 27.40 -11.00 0.08
CA ASN A 327 28.32 -11.86 0.83
C ASN A 327 29.16 -12.69 -0.17
N PRO A 328 30.47 -12.41 -0.32
CA PRO A 328 31.32 -13.10 -1.28
C PRO A 328 31.62 -14.56 -0.89
N ASP A 329 31.61 -14.88 0.41
CA ASP A 329 31.93 -16.22 0.91
C ASP A 329 30.82 -17.22 0.58
N THR A 330 29.56 -16.78 0.67
CA THR A 330 28.37 -17.59 0.37
C THR A 330 27.81 -17.33 -1.02
N GLN A 331 28.36 -16.35 -1.76
CA GLN A 331 27.83 -15.87 -3.04
C GLN A 331 26.34 -15.57 -2.97
N THR A 332 25.94 -14.89 -1.90
CA THR A 332 24.53 -14.54 -1.63
C THR A 332 24.33 -13.03 -1.73
N ILE A 333 23.28 -12.63 -2.46
CA ILE A 333 22.83 -11.25 -2.56
C ILE A 333 21.44 -11.11 -1.94
N PHE A 334 21.22 -10.01 -1.23
CA PHE A 334 19.88 -9.50 -0.87
C PHE A 334 19.65 -8.16 -1.54
N VAL A 335 18.45 -7.96 -2.08
CA VAL A 335 17.94 -6.67 -2.59
C VAL A 335 16.75 -6.27 -1.76
N TYR A 336 16.66 -4.99 -1.38
CA TYR A 336 15.68 -4.52 -0.40
C TYR A 336 15.52 -2.99 -0.48
N ASP A 337 14.65 -2.42 0.34
CA ASP A 337 14.60 -0.99 0.63
C ASP A 337 15.10 -0.71 2.04
N ASP A 338 15.76 0.42 2.25
CA ASP A 338 16.17 0.95 3.56
C ASP A 338 15.75 2.42 3.71
N GLU A 339 16.17 3.03 4.82
CA GLU A 339 15.82 4.40 5.14
C GLU A 339 16.28 5.39 4.05
N GLU A 340 17.45 5.15 3.42
CA GLU A 340 17.97 6.02 2.36
C GLU A 340 17.12 5.93 1.10
N SER A 341 16.77 4.73 0.64
CA SER A 341 15.94 4.54 -0.54
C SER A 341 14.51 5.02 -0.33
N LEU A 342 13.94 4.83 0.88
CA LEU A 342 12.60 5.31 1.20
C LEU A 342 12.53 6.84 1.28
N GLN A 343 13.55 7.51 1.82
CA GLN A 343 13.60 8.97 1.80
C GLN A 343 13.56 9.51 0.37
N ILE A 344 14.31 8.92 -0.55
CA ILE A 344 14.29 9.29 -1.97
C ILE A 344 12.90 9.00 -2.59
N LYS A 345 12.25 7.92 -2.20
CA LYS A 345 10.90 7.58 -2.67
C LYS A 345 9.84 8.55 -2.13
N THR A 346 9.95 9.03 -0.89
CA THR A 346 9.02 10.07 -0.37
C THR A 346 9.19 11.39 -1.11
N ASP A 347 10.42 11.79 -1.42
CA ASP A 347 10.69 12.97 -2.25
C ASP A 347 10.13 12.81 -3.68
N TYR A 348 10.25 11.61 -4.24
CA TYR A 348 9.66 11.28 -5.54
C TYR A 348 8.13 11.36 -5.52
N ILE A 349 7.46 10.84 -4.49
CA ILE A 349 6.00 10.92 -4.31
C ILE A 349 5.56 12.38 -4.35
N LYS A 350 6.22 13.25 -3.59
CA LYS A 350 5.94 14.69 -3.55
C LYS A 350 6.18 15.35 -4.92
N ALA A 351 7.32 15.08 -5.54
CA ALA A 351 7.69 15.67 -6.83
C ALA A 351 6.75 15.26 -7.99
N ARG A 352 6.19 14.03 -7.94
CA ARG A 352 5.27 13.52 -8.95
C ARG A 352 3.80 13.79 -8.65
N GLY A 353 3.49 14.40 -7.49
CA GLY A 353 2.12 14.66 -7.06
C GLY A 353 1.30 13.38 -6.88
N LEU A 354 1.93 12.31 -6.35
CA LEU A 354 1.24 11.05 -6.06
C LEU A 354 0.41 11.15 -4.79
N GLY A 355 -0.54 10.24 -4.62
CA GLY A 355 -1.45 10.22 -3.48
C GLY A 355 -0.82 9.76 -2.15
N GLY A 356 0.39 9.19 -2.16
CA GLY A 356 1.07 8.72 -0.95
C GLY A 356 1.89 7.46 -1.15
N ALA A 357 2.14 6.75 -0.05
CA ALA A 357 2.87 5.49 -0.02
C ALA A 357 2.01 4.34 0.54
N MET A 358 2.22 3.14 0.02
CA MET A 358 1.69 1.90 0.57
C MET A 358 2.85 0.94 0.86
N PHE A 359 2.76 0.13 1.89
CA PHE A 359 3.80 -0.86 2.15
C PHE A 359 3.27 -2.27 2.42
N TRP A 360 3.98 -3.25 1.90
CA TRP A 360 3.85 -4.66 2.17
C TRP A 360 5.04 -5.12 3.02
N GLU A 361 4.94 -5.55 4.26
CA GLU A 361 3.79 -5.52 5.15
C GLU A 361 4.27 -5.21 6.58
N TYR A 362 3.39 -4.85 7.46
CA TYR A 362 3.70 -4.23 8.76
C TYR A 362 4.58 -5.10 9.66
N SER A 363 4.36 -6.44 9.71
CA SER A 363 5.14 -7.34 10.58
C SER A 363 6.59 -7.53 10.15
N SER A 364 6.93 -7.10 8.94
CA SER A 364 8.30 -7.17 8.43
C SER A 364 9.23 -6.11 9.03
N ASN A 365 8.68 -5.05 9.65
CA ASN A 365 9.42 -4.01 10.36
C ASN A 365 8.66 -3.49 11.58
N LEU A 366 8.61 -4.30 12.65
CA LEU A 366 8.01 -3.92 13.94
C LEU A 366 8.83 -2.88 14.70
N GLY A 367 10.11 -2.69 14.32
CA GLY A 367 10.95 -1.59 14.80
C GLY A 367 10.55 -0.23 14.25
N GLU A 368 9.70 -0.19 13.22
CA GLU A 368 9.11 1.01 12.59
C GLU A 368 10.10 1.98 11.93
N GLU A 369 11.37 1.61 11.71
CA GLU A 369 12.35 2.50 11.09
C GLU A 369 11.86 2.97 9.71
N LEU A 370 11.37 2.02 8.89
CA LEU A 370 10.88 2.33 7.54
C LEU A 370 9.56 3.12 7.57
N LEU A 371 8.66 2.80 8.51
CA LEU A 371 7.43 3.55 8.70
C LEU A 371 7.70 5.00 9.16
N ASN A 372 8.69 5.20 10.03
CA ASN A 372 9.11 6.54 10.46
C ASN A 372 9.57 7.37 9.27
N VAL A 373 10.38 6.82 8.37
CA VAL A 373 10.83 7.54 7.16
C VAL A 373 9.65 7.91 6.26
N LEU A 374 8.69 7.01 6.06
CA LEU A 374 7.50 7.33 5.28
C LEU A 374 6.66 8.41 5.94
N TYR A 375 6.47 8.32 7.26
CA TYR A 375 5.69 9.29 8.02
C TYR A 375 6.34 10.67 8.01
N ASP A 376 7.60 10.77 8.39
CA ASP A 376 8.33 12.04 8.43
C ASP A 376 8.46 12.63 7.02
N GLY A 377 8.88 11.81 6.04
CA GLY A 377 9.10 12.26 4.67
C GLY A 377 7.83 12.73 3.93
N LEU A 378 6.64 12.27 4.30
CA LEU A 378 5.38 12.70 3.68
C LEU A 378 4.64 13.78 4.47
N ASN A 379 5.02 14.06 5.72
CA ASN A 379 4.37 15.10 6.54
C ASN A 379 5.23 16.37 6.70
N ASP A 380 6.53 16.34 6.31
CA ASP A 380 7.41 17.49 6.23
C ASP A 380 7.20 18.28 4.90
#